data_c8906e582100407d7d900299c032db2f
#
_entry.id   c8906e582100407d7d900299c032db2f
#
_cell.length_a   1.000
_cell.length_b   1.000
_cell.length_c   1.000
_cell.angle_alpha   90.00
_cell.angle_beta   90.00
_cell.angle_gamma   90.00
#
_symmetry.space_group_name_H-M   'P 1'
#
loop_
_entity.id
_entity.type
_entity.pdbx_description
1 polymer ?
#
loop_
_entity_poly.entity_id
_entity_poly.type
_entity_poly.pdbx_seq_one_letter_code
_entity_poly.pdbx_strand_id
1 'polypeptide(L)'
;MKFIDEYKTDFAFLSEPFEHIVIDNFIRGDEVPKLLEEMDELTIDKSYYFGCSKFEKNKYAFNKNLGENMSRLFAELNSDKFIDELENATGINNIVRGESGLEGAGVHKVLNGGFLCMHTDFEGYHSREHGFLERKL
;
A
#
# COMPACT_ATOMS: atom_id res chain seq x y z
N MET A 1 -1.69 -7.63 18.14
CA MET A 1 -2.58 -6.48 18.09
C MET A 1 -2.86 -6.22 16.62
N LYS A 2 -4.10 -6.14 16.19
CA LYS A 2 -4.46 -6.02 14.78
C LYS A 2 -4.64 -4.54 14.44
N PHE A 3 -4.02 -4.07 13.34
CA PHE A 3 -4.17 -2.70 12.84
C PHE A 3 -5.52 -2.51 12.13
N ILE A 4 -5.96 -3.55 11.44
CA ILE A 4 -7.19 -3.55 10.68
C ILE A 4 -8.31 -4.01 11.62
N ASP A 5 -9.36 -3.22 11.75
CA ASP A 5 -10.55 -3.62 12.49
C ASP A 5 -11.17 -4.84 11.79
N GLU A 6 -11.75 -5.77 12.58
CA GLU A 6 -12.21 -7.05 12.02
C GLU A 6 -12.91 -6.81 10.69
N TYR A 7 -12.41 -7.46 9.65
CA TYR A 7 -12.80 -7.26 8.27
C TYR A 7 -14.31 -7.13 8.18
N LYS A 8 -14.77 -5.90 7.95
CA LYS A 8 -16.18 -5.65 7.66
C LYS A 8 -16.43 -6.28 6.29
N THR A 9 -17.04 -7.44 6.29
CA THR A 9 -17.42 -8.17 5.07
C THR A 9 -18.50 -7.47 4.24
N ASP A 10 -19.07 -6.39 4.75
CA ASP A 10 -20.05 -5.57 4.04
C ASP A 10 -19.32 -4.46 3.23
N PHE A 11 -18.59 -4.89 2.21
CA PHE A 11 -18.03 -3.94 1.24
C PHE A 11 -19.12 -3.45 0.30
N ALA A 12 -19.29 -2.15 0.18
CA ALA A 12 -20.03 -1.58 -0.93
C ALA A 12 -19.16 -1.67 -2.20
N PHE A 13 -19.44 -2.65 -3.04
CA PHE A 13 -18.87 -2.70 -4.38
C PHE A 13 -19.57 -1.65 -5.25
N LEU A 14 -18.82 -0.69 -5.76
CA LEU A 14 -19.32 0.39 -6.60
C LEU A 14 -18.83 0.17 -8.02
N SER A 15 -19.72 0.30 -9.01
CA SER A 15 -19.40 0.11 -10.43
C SER A 15 -19.11 1.41 -11.18
N GLU A 16 -19.56 2.55 -10.65
CA GLU A 16 -19.39 3.85 -11.28
C GLU A 16 -18.39 4.73 -10.52
N PRO A 17 -17.47 5.45 -11.16
CA PRO A 17 -17.20 5.49 -12.62
C PRO A 17 -16.37 4.29 -13.13
N PHE A 18 -15.88 3.43 -12.25
CA PHE A 18 -15.18 2.17 -12.49
C PHE A 18 -15.39 1.27 -11.26
N GLU A 19 -15.13 -0.01 -11.40
CA GLU A 19 -15.26 -0.95 -10.28
C GLU A 19 -14.27 -0.61 -9.17
N HIS A 20 -14.79 -0.36 -7.97
CA HIS A 20 -13.98 -0.03 -6.78
C HIS A 20 -14.70 -0.35 -5.47
N ILE A 21 -13.92 -0.45 -4.41
CA ILE A 21 -14.39 -0.67 -3.05
C ILE A 21 -13.87 0.48 -2.17
N VAL A 22 -14.74 1.03 -1.35
CA VAL A 22 -14.37 2.02 -0.32
C VAL A 22 -14.62 1.42 1.06
N ILE A 23 -13.60 1.45 1.90
CA ILE A 23 -13.66 0.93 3.26
C ILE A 23 -13.32 2.06 4.22
N ASP A 24 -14.33 2.63 4.85
CA ASP A 24 -14.15 3.65 5.89
C ASP A 24 -13.64 3.03 7.19
N ASN A 25 -12.79 3.77 7.91
CA ASN A 25 -12.19 3.34 9.17
C ASN A 25 -11.45 2.01 9.06
N PHE A 26 -10.79 1.78 7.93
CA PHE A 26 -10.05 0.55 7.62
C PHE A 26 -8.93 0.29 8.64
N ILE A 27 -8.17 1.31 9.01
CA ILE A 27 -7.19 1.25 10.08
C ILE A 27 -7.87 1.70 11.39
N ARG A 28 -7.65 0.96 12.46
CA ARG A 28 -8.17 1.32 13.79
C ARG A 28 -7.67 2.70 14.20
N GLY A 29 -8.60 3.53 14.69
CA GLY A 29 -8.30 4.91 15.03
C GLY A 29 -7.23 5.08 16.11
N ASP A 30 -7.08 4.12 17.03
CA ASP A 30 -6.05 4.09 18.08
C ASP A 30 -4.65 3.71 17.55
N GLU A 31 -4.55 3.14 16.35
CA GLU A 31 -3.28 2.78 15.70
C GLU A 31 -2.76 3.89 14.76
N VAL A 32 -3.64 4.73 14.24
CA VAL A 32 -3.27 5.81 13.29
C VAL A 32 -2.17 6.74 13.84
N PRO A 33 -2.23 7.24 15.10
CA PRO A 33 -1.19 8.11 15.64
C PRO A 33 0.21 7.48 15.63
N LYS A 34 0.32 6.18 15.90
CA LYS A 34 1.60 5.45 15.90
C LYS A 34 2.20 5.37 14.50
N LEU A 35 1.36 5.15 13.49
CA LEU A 35 1.78 5.13 12.08
C LEU A 35 2.24 6.52 11.63
N LEU A 36 1.55 7.58 12.04
CA LEU A 36 1.93 8.96 11.73
C LEU A 36 3.26 9.33 12.37
N GLU A 37 3.50 8.94 13.63
CA GLU A 37 4.78 9.15 14.31
C GLU A 37 5.94 8.48 13.55
N GLU A 38 5.80 7.22 13.17
CA GLU A 38 6.80 6.52 12.35
C GLU A 38 6.98 7.16 10.96
N MET A 39 5.90 7.68 10.35
CA MET A 39 6.00 8.43 9.09
C MET A 39 6.81 9.71 9.25
N ASP A 40 6.69 10.40 10.38
CA ASP A 40 7.45 11.63 10.63
C ASP A 40 8.95 11.34 10.81
N GLU A 41 9.31 10.16 11.32
CA GLU A 41 10.69 9.70 11.44
C GLU A 41 11.35 9.30 10.11
N LEU A 42 10.56 9.12 9.05
CA LEU A 42 11.08 8.84 7.71
C LEU A 42 11.72 10.10 7.11
N THR A 43 13.03 10.20 7.24
CA THR A 43 13.83 11.30 6.72
C THR A 43 14.23 11.06 5.26
N ILE A 44 14.41 12.13 4.50
CA ILE A 44 14.65 12.11 3.05
C ILE A 44 15.88 11.28 2.66
N ASP A 45 16.92 11.32 3.47
CA ASP A 45 18.16 10.55 3.27
C ASP A 45 17.97 9.03 3.33
N LYS A 46 16.87 8.57 3.93
CA LYS A 46 16.50 7.15 4.01
C LYS A 46 15.61 6.69 2.85
N SER A 47 15.18 7.59 1.99
CA SER A 47 14.37 7.23 0.83
C SER A 47 15.20 6.45 -0.20
N TYR A 48 14.60 5.45 -0.81
CA TYR A 48 15.23 4.73 -1.94
C TYR A 48 14.94 5.41 -3.28
N TYR A 49 13.97 6.30 -3.33
CA TYR A 49 13.55 6.98 -4.54
C TYR A 49 13.21 8.44 -4.25
N PHE A 50 13.66 9.31 -5.14
CA PHE A 50 13.34 10.73 -5.14
C PHE A 50 12.79 11.14 -6.50
N GLY A 51 11.51 11.49 -6.54
CA GLY A 51 10.84 12.00 -7.74
C GLY A 51 11.16 13.46 -7.98
N CYS A 52 11.93 13.73 -9.04
CA CYS A 52 12.25 15.09 -9.49
C CYS A 52 12.27 15.13 -11.02
N SER A 53 11.08 15.25 -11.61
CA SER A 53 10.88 15.29 -13.05
C SER A 53 9.73 16.23 -13.42
N LYS A 54 9.42 16.34 -14.71
CA LYS A 54 8.23 17.07 -15.15
C LYS A 54 6.90 16.38 -14.75
N PHE A 55 6.95 15.10 -14.36
CA PHE A 55 5.77 14.32 -13.98
C PHE A 55 5.55 14.23 -12.48
N GLU A 56 6.61 14.44 -11.68
CA GLU A 56 6.55 14.38 -10.22
C GLU A 56 7.63 15.27 -9.60
N LYS A 57 7.34 15.81 -8.42
CA LYS A 57 8.25 16.68 -7.70
C LYS A 57 8.12 16.46 -6.19
N ASN A 58 9.25 16.53 -5.48
CA ASN A 58 9.31 16.39 -4.04
C ASN A 58 8.61 15.15 -3.51
N LYS A 59 8.62 14.06 -4.28
CA LYS A 59 8.07 12.76 -3.91
C LYS A 59 9.21 11.85 -3.48
N TYR A 60 9.08 11.28 -2.31
CA TYR A 60 10.03 10.33 -1.72
C TYR A 60 9.33 9.00 -1.46
N ALA A 61 10.01 7.90 -1.71
CA ALA A 61 9.46 6.57 -1.46
C ALA A 61 10.36 5.79 -0.51
N PHE A 62 9.72 5.02 0.37
CA PHE A 62 10.34 4.22 1.42
C PHE A 62 9.76 2.82 1.40
N ASN A 63 10.61 1.80 1.29
CA ASN A 63 10.22 0.39 1.33
C ASN A 63 11.04 -0.42 2.35
N LYS A 64 11.92 0.24 3.10
CA LYS A 64 12.76 -0.34 4.15
C LYS A 64 12.85 0.60 5.33
N ASN A 65 13.14 0.03 6.51
CA ASN A 65 13.30 0.79 7.75
C ASN A 65 12.07 1.67 8.07
N LEU A 66 10.89 1.09 7.89
CA LEU A 66 9.60 1.81 8.01
C LEU A 66 9.13 1.98 9.47
N GLY A 67 9.84 1.42 10.44
CA GLY A 67 9.38 1.32 11.81
C GLY A 67 8.59 0.02 12.07
N GLU A 68 8.33 -0.26 13.35
CA GLU A 68 7.70 -1.52 13.77
C GLU A 68 6.21 -1.55 13.38
N ASN A 69 5.48 -0.48 13.65
CA ASN A 69 4.04 -0.43 13.41
C ASN A 69 3.73 -0.47 11.91
N MET A 70 4.48 0.29 11.10
CA MET A 70 4.33 0.30 9.66
C MET A 70 4.66 -1.08 9.05
N SER A 71 5.75 -1.71 9.52
CA SER A 71 6.13 -3.06 9.08
C SER A 71 5.07 -4.10 9.43
N ARG A 72 4.44 -4.00 10.61
CA ARG A 72 3.34 -4.86 11.03
C ARG A 72 2.08 -4.62 10.20
N LEU A 73 1.75 -3.38 9.86
CA LEU A 73 0.63 -3.06 8.97
C LEU A 73 0.83 -3.72 7.60
N PHE A 74 2.01 -3.59 6.99
CA PHE A 74 2.30 -4.26 5.71
C PHE A 74 2.26 -5.79 5.83
N ALA A 75 2.74 -6.36 6.92
CA ALA A 75 2.63 -7.79 7.16
C ALA A 75 1.16 -8.25 7.31
N GLU A 76 0.30 -7.44 7.91
CA GLU A 76 -1.13 -7.73 8.02
C GLU A 76 -1.82 -7.64 6.65
N LEU A 77 -1.48 -6.64 5.82
CA LEU A 77 -1.98 -6.49 4.44
C LEU A 77 -1.52 -7.64 3.51
N ASN A 78 -0.39 -8.26 3.80
CA ASN A 78 0.12 -9.42 3.06
C ASN A 78 -0.23 -10.76 3.71
N SER A 79 -1.07 -10.76 4.76
CA SER A 79 -1.49 -12.01 5.42
C SER A 79 -2.46 -12.79 4.55
N ASP A 80 -2.40 -14.14 4.65
CA ASP A 80 -3.33 -15.02 3.95
C ASP A 80 -4.78 -14.63 4.21
N LYS A 81 -5.10 -14.29 5.47
CA LYS A 81 -6.44 -13.88 5.84
C LYS A 81 -6.90 -12.62 5.09
N PHE A 82 -6.05 -11.59 4.99
CA PHE A 82 -6.40 -10.37 4.27
C PHE A 82 -6.54 -10.62 2.78
N ILE A 83 -5.66 -11.43 2.21
CA ILE A 83 -5.72 -11.79 0.79
C ILE A 83 -6.97 -12.62 0.48
N ASP A 84 -7.36 -13.57 1.35
CA ASP A 84 -8.62 -14.31 1.19
C ASP A 84 -9.84 -13.38 1.18
N GLU A 85 -9.91 -12.41 2.09
CA GLU A 85 -10.99 -11.42 2.12
C GLU A 85 -10.99 -10.53 0.86
N LEU A 86 -9.80 -10.16 0.38
CA LEU A 86 -9.66 -9.37 -0.83
C LEU A 86 -10.10 -10.14 -2.08
N GLU A 87 -9.72 -11.43 -2.21
CA GLU A 87 -10.18 -12.33 -3.27
C GLU A 87 -11.71 -12.51 -3.23
N ASN A 88 -12.26 -12.69 -2.04
CA ASN A 88 -13.72 -12.81 -1.86
C ASN A 88 -14.45 -11.52 -2.24
N ALA A 89 -13.92 -10.36 -1.87
CA ALA A 89 -14.54 -9.07 -2.12
C ALA A 89 -14.49 -8.67 -3.59
N THR A 90 -13.38 -8.98 -4.28
CA THR A 90 -13.13 -8.51 -5.65
C THR A 90 -13.46 -9.55 -6.72
N GLY A 91 -13.53 -10.83 -6.36
CA GLY A 91 -13.62 -11.96 -7.32
C GLY A 91 -12.32 -12.23 -8.08
N ILE A 92 -11.25 -11.49 -7.78
CA ILE A 92 -9.92 -11.72 -8.34
C ILE A 92 -9.30 -12.91 -7.62
N ASN A 93 -8.84 -13.91 -8.36
CA ASN A 93 -8.29 -15.13 -7.78
C ASN A 93 -6.78 -15.22 -8.00
N ASN A 94 -6.12 -16.01 -7.17
CA ASN A 94 -4.67 -16.26 -7.22
C ASN A 94 -3.82 -15.01 -6.97
N ILE A 95 -4.25 -14.15 -6.06
CA ILE A 95 -3.44 -13.05 -5.58
C ILE A 95 -2.21 -13.64 -4.88
N VAL A 96 -1.03 -13.14 -5.25
CA VAL A 96 0.25 -13.64 -4.73
C VAL A 96 0.32 -13.44 -3.22
N ARG A 97 0.78 -14.47 -2.52
CA ARG A 97 0.93 -14.52 -1.06
C ARG A 97 2.40 -14.59 -0.68
N GLY A 98 2.71 -14.10 0.50
CA GLY A 98 4.05 -14.24 1.08
C GLY A 98 5.12 -13.37 0.41
N GLU A 99 4.74 -12.35 -0.35
CA GLU A 99 5.70 -11.38 -0.86
C GLU A 99 6.36 -10.64 0.30
N SER A 100 7.61 -10.95 0.59
CA SER A 100 8.35 -10.38 1.73
C SER A 100 8.91 -8.99 1.45
N GLY A 101 9.05 -8.64 0.16
CA GLY A 101 9.50 -7.32 -0.29
C GLY A 101 8.33 -6.37 -0.51
N LEU A 102 8.58 -5.09 -0.36
CA LEU A 102 7.64 -4.04 -0.76
C LEU A 102 7.99 -3.57 -2.19
N GLU A 103 8.24 -4.53 -3.10
CA GLU A 103 8.54 -4.22 -4.49
C GLU A 103 7.27 -3.69 -5.17
N GLY A 104 7.33 -2.45 -5.62
CA GLY A 104 6.14 -1.75 -6.16
C GLY A 104 5.15 -1.22 -5.12
N ALA A 105 5.47 -1.35 -3.83
CA ALA A 105 4.70 -0.84 -2.71
C ALA A 105 5.59 -0.05 -1.73
N GLY A 106 4.99 0.54 -0.70
CA GLY A 106 5.73 1.24 0.33
C GLY A 106 5.02 2.51 0.81
N VAL A 107 5.73 3.31 1.59
CA VAL A 107 5.27 4.62 2.04
C VAL A 107 5.76 5.68 1.08
N HIS A 108 4.86 6.51 0.59
CA HIS A 108 5.18 7.67 -0.23
C HIS A 108 4.96 8.96 0.57
N LYS A 109 5.95 9.83 0.56
CA LYS A 109 5.92 11.14 1.21
C LYS A 109 6.07 12.22 0.14
N VAL A 110 5.05 13.05 -0.02
CA VAL A 110 5.10 14.21 -0.93
C VAL A 110 5.20 15.46 -0.07
N LEU A 111 6.30 16.19 -0.19
CA LEU A 111 6.52 17.39 0.61
C LEU A 111 5.75 18.58 0.04
N ASN A 112 5.66 19.65 0.84
CA ASN A 112 4.97 20.88 0.44
C ASN A 112 5.50 21.42 -0.91
N GLY A 113 4.60 21.78 -1.80
CA GLY A 113 4.91 22.17 -3.17
C GLY A 113 5.27 21.01 -4.10
N GLY A 114 5.15 19.76 -3.61
CA GLY A 114 5.28 18.56 -4.42
C GLY A 114 4.01 18.21 -5.18
N PHE A 115 4.16 17.38 -6.20
CA PHE A 115 3.06 16.86 -6.99
C PHE A 115 3.42 15.52 -7.65
N LEU A 116 2.39 14.80 -8.03
CA LEU A 116 2.45 13.65 -8.92
C LEU A 116 1.37 13.86 -9.99
N CYS A 117 1.78 13.87 -11.25
CA CYS A 117 0.83 13.99 -12.36
C CYS A 117 -0.07 12.75 -12.43
N MET A 118 -1.23 12.91 -13.06
CA MET A 118 -2.10 11.78 -13.42
C MET A 118 -1.31 10.78 -14.26
N HIS A 119 -1.36 9.51 -13.88
CA HIS A 119 -0.63 8.42 -14.54
C HIS A 119 -1.40 7.11 -14.32
N THR A 120 -1.04 6.11 -15.08
CA THR A 120 -1.37 4.72 -14.79
C THR A 120 -0.18 4.06 -14.14
N ASP A 121 -0.43 3.20 -13.17
CA ASP A 121 0.62 2.37 -12.58
C ASP A 121 1.12 1.31 -13.57
N PHE A 122 2.24 0.68 -13.26
CA PHE A 122 2.78 -0.41 -14.05
C PHE A 122 1.80 -1.58 -14.09
N GLU A 123 1.61 -2.17 -15.27
CA GLU A 123 0.77 -3.37 -15.45
C GLU A 123 1.35 -4.60 -14.78
N GLY A 124 2.66 -4.64 -14.55
CA GLY A 124 3.34 -5.73 -13.87
C GLY A 124 4.78 -5.40 -13.50
N TYR A 125 5.38 -6.28 -12.73
CA TYR A 125 6.78 -6.16 -12.31
C TYR A 125 7.42 -7.54 -12.11
N HIS A 126 8.75 -7.57 -12.03
CA HIS A 126 9.50 -8.78 -11.71
C HIS A 126 9.78 -8.84 -10.20
N SER A 127 9.05 -9.72 -9.51
CA SER A 127 9.36 -10.12 -8.15
C SER A 127 10.59 -11.02 -8.12
N ARG A 128 11.38 -10.91 -7.07
CA ARG A 128 12.53 -11.82 -6.84
C ARG A 128 12.09 -13.23 -6.45
N GLU A 129 10.93 -13.33 -5.79
CA GLU A 129 10.43 -14.60 -5.23
C GLU A 129 9.52 -15.33 -6.22
N HIS A 130 8.71 -14.58 -6.99
CA HIS A 130 7.63 -15.14 -7.80
C HIS A 130 7.78 -14.93 -9.31
N GLY A 131 8.87 -14.29 -9.77
CA GLY A 131 9.05 -13.99 -11.19
C GLY A 131 8.18 -12.83 -11.66
N PHE A 132 7.68 -12.87 -12.89
CA PHE A 132 6.82 -11.80 -13.41
C PHE A 132 5.42 -11.87 -12.78
N LEU A 133 5.01 -10.79 -12.15
CA LEU A 133 3.70 -10.60 -11.55
C LEU A 133 2.92 -9.53 -12.30
N GLU A 134 1.67 -9.81 -12.61
CA GLU A 134 0.75 -8.87 -13.22
C GLU A 134 -0.05 -8.17 -12.12
N ARG A 135 -0.18 -6.85 -12.20
CA ARG A 135 -1.01 -6.08 -11.27
C ARG A 135 -2.48 -6.23 -11.65
N LYS A 136 -3.32 -6.63 -10.71
CA LYS A 136 -4.77 -6.81 -10.86
C LYS A 136 -5.60 -5.83 -10.03
N LEU A 137 -4.97 -5.19 -9.02
CA LEU A 137 -5.61 -4.24 -8.11
C LEU A 137 -4.85 -2.92 -8.10
#